data_ba021e54b16c08731e9147018b098ba2
#
_entry.id   ba021e54b16c08731e9147018b098ba2
#
_cell.length_a   1.000
_cell.length_b   1.000
_cell.length_c   1.000
_cell.angle_alpha   90.00
_cell.angle_beta   90.00
_cell.angle_gamma   90.00
#
_symmetry.space_group_name_H-M   'P 1'
#
loop_
_entity.id
_entity.type
_entity.pdbx_description
1 polymer ?
#
loop_
_entity_poly.entity_id
_entity_poly.type
_entity_poly.pdbx_seq_one_letter_code
_entity_poly.pdbx_strand_id
1 'polypeptide(L)'
;MANERITEGLVRDHFKNNALFKSIKWEEQKSNIKRVQELLKGESKGGGKGNGYPEFILSFPTNSSYIIVIECKAKVSEHESKTRDNAVKYAVDGVLHYAKALSQDYNVIAIAASGQDENELKISHFYWKKRAVKYTELGDKKLLSIDDYMQVFADQFFISDFYTRDIAYKAQYLNVEFNNYTIPEYKRCTMISAMLLALIDENFQKEYESIEKTVLLGQSLLSAITSVFDSEEDMVRNKTVLIREFETLLNEPIFTQETIKNKKKKKDEDTLFVLKEFITYLHK
;
A
#
# COMPACT_ATOMS: atom_id res chain seq x y z
N MET A 1 -32.99 -20.99 18.02
CA MET A 1 -32.34 -21.25 16.70
C MET A 1 -31.38 -20.12 16.43
N ALA A 2 -30.19 -20.39 15.95
CA ALA A 2 -29.24 -19.35 15.56
C ALA A 2 -29.82 -18.56 14.37
N ASN A 3 -29.82 -17.22 14.46
CA ASN A 3 -30.39 -16.32 13.47
C ASN A 3 -29.36 -15.29 13.04
N GLU A 4 -28.92 -15.38 11.80
CA GLU A 4 -27.90 -14.49 11.19
C GLU A 4 -28.34 -13.01 11.21
N ARG A 5 -29.65 -12.74 11.15
CA ARG A 5 -30.20 -11.36 11.23
C ARG A 5 -29.87 -10.65 12.55
N ILE A 6 -29.59 -11.39 13.64
CA ILE A 6 -29.17 -10.78 14.91
C ILE A 6 -27.75 -10.23 14.74
N THR A 7 -26.84 -11.02 14.18
CA THR A 7 -25.48 -10.58 13.87
C THR A 7 -25.47 -9.38 12.93
N GLU A 8 -26.27 -9.44 11.86
CA GLU A 8 -26.46 -8.33 10.93
C GLU A 8 -26.99 -7.09 11.64
N GLY A 9 -27.96 -7.25 12.59
CA GLY A 9 -28.49 -6.16 13.42
C GLY A 9 -27.40 -5.47 14.22
N LEU A 10 -26.57 -6.24 14.94
CA LEU A 10 -25.46 -5.72 15.74
C LEU A 10 -24.47 -4.92 14.89
N VAL A 11 -24.09 -5.47 13.74
CA VAL A 11 -23.19 -4.77 12.79
C VAL A 11 -23.85 -3.50 12.27
N ARG A 12 -25.10 -3.56 11.84
CA ARG A 12 -25.86 -2.40 11.31
C ARG A 12 -25.97 -1.30 12.36
N ASP A 13 -26.30 -1.63 13.59
CA ASP A 13 -26.50 -0.67 14.67
C ASP A 13 -25.17 -0.01 15.06
N HIS A 14 -24.07 -0.77 15.09
CA HIS A 14 -22.73 -0.22 15.29
C HIS A 14 -22.41 0.91 14.29
N PHE A 15 -22.61 0.66 12.99
CA PHE A 15 -22.34 1.67 11.97
C PHE A 15 -23.36 2.82 11.97
N LYS A 16 -24.66 2.54 12.14
CA LYS A 16 -25.70 3.59 12.17
C LYS A 16 -25.55 4.57 13.33
N ASN A 17 -25.02 4.11 14.45
CA ASN A 17 -24.76 4.94 15.62
C ASN A 17 -23.50 5.80 15.48
N ASN A 18 -22.72 5.63 14.41
CA ASN A 18 -21.52 6.42 14.15
C ASN A 18 -21.89 7.82 13.60
N ALA A 19 -21.25 8.88 14.12
CA ALA A 19 -21.50 10.27 13.71
C ALA A 19 -21.31 10.49 12.19
N LEU A 20 -20.39 9.74 11.57
CA LEU A 20 -20.08 9.84 10.14
C LEU A 20 -20.92 8.91 9.26
N PHE A 21 -21.92 8.22 9.79
CA PHE A 21 -22.77 7.32 8.99
C PHE A 21 -23.36 8.00 7.74
N LYS A 22 -23.71 9.29 7.85
CA LYS A 22 -24.25 10.08 6.72
C LYS A 22 -23.21 10.39 5.63
N SER A 23 -21.94 10.24 5.91
CA SER A 23 -20.85 10.48 4.93
C SER A 23 -20.52 9.27 4.07
N ILE A 24 -21.05 8.11 4.40
CA ILE A 24 -20.89 6.88 3.64
C ILE A 24 -22.19 6.49 2.92
N LYS A 25 -22.05 5.67 1.90
CA LYS A 25 -23.17 4.99 1.27
C LYS A 25 -23.22 3.56 1.79
N TRP A 26 -24.26 3.25 2.56
CA TRP A 26 -24.56 1.93 3.10
C TRP A 26 -25.52 1.18 2.20
N GLU A 27 -25.16 0.00 1.77
CA GLU A 27 -25.97 -0.87 0.92
C GLU A 27 -26.01 -2.29 1.51
N GLU A 28 -27.16 -2.95 1.40
CA GLU A 28 -27.37 -4.31 1.88
C GLU A 28 -27.56 -5.26 0.70
N GLN A 29 -26.77 -6.33 0.65
CA GLN A 29 -26.78 -7.38 -0.36
C GLN A 29 -26.52 -6.90 -1.80
N LYS A 30 -27.12 -5.82 -2.24
CA LYS A 30 -27.01 -5.29 -3.59
C LYS A 30 -26.44 -3.88 -3.59
N SER A 31 -25.43 -3.64 -4.40
CA SER A 31 -24.93 -2.27 -4.63
C SER A 31 -25.63 -1.62 -5.81
N ASN A 32 -25.86 -0.30 -5.73
CA ASN A 32 -26.28 0.52 -6.87
C ASN A 32 -25.13 1.05 -7.70
N ILE A 33 -23.87 0.76 -7.31
CA ILE A 33 -22.68 1.11 -8.07
C ILE A 33 -22.51 0.07 -9.18
N LYS A 34 -22.67 0.50 -10.44
CA LYS A 34 -22.62 -0.38 -11.61
C LYS A 34 -21.34 -1.25 -11.62
N ARG A 35 -20.19 -0.65 -11.30
CA ARG A 35 -18.92 -1.37 -11.31
C ARG A 35 -18.85 -2.46 -10.23
N VAL A 36 -19.40 -2.21 -9.05
CA VAL A 36 -19.52 -3.23 -7.98
C VAL A 36 -20.42 -4.38 -8.43
N GLN A 37 -21.56 -4.09 -9.07
CA GLN A 37 -22.44 -5.13 -9.62
C GLN A 37 -21.72 -6.00 -10.68
N GLU A 38 -20.94 -5.36 -11.54
CA GLU A 38 -20.15 -6.07 -12.58
C GLU A 38 -19.11 -7.01 -11.96
N LEU A 39 -18.39 -6.54 -10.93
CA LEU A 39 -17.37 -7.32 -10.23
C LEU A 39 -17.97 -8.49 -9.42
N LEU A 40 -19.17 -8.33 -8.88
CA LEU A 40 -19.87 -9.39 -8.13
C LEU A 40 -20.69 -10.32 -9.03
N LYS A 41 -20.73 -10.05 -10.33
CA LYS A 41 -21.43 -10.92 -11.27
C LYS A 41 -20.68 -12.24 -11.46
N GLY A 42 -21.36 -13.34 -11.15
CA GLY A 42 -20.76 -14.69 -11.19
C GLY A 42 -20.09 -15.12 -9.88
N GLU A 43 -20.06 -14.24 -8.88
CA GLU A 43 -19.39 -14.48 -7.59
C GLU A 43 -20.33 -15.01 -6.51
N SER A 44 -21.23 -15.95 -6.87
CA SER A 44 -22.08 -16.64 -5.89
C SER A 44 -21.25 -17.58 -5.02
N LYS A 45 -21.36 -17.47 -3.70
CA LYS A 45 -20.67 -18.35 -2.71
C LYS A 45 -20.95 -19.84 -2.91
N GLY A 46 -22.13 -20.19 -3.43
CA GLY A 46 -22.54 -21.58 -3.67
C GLY A 46 -21.98 -22.19 -4.95
N GLY A 47 -21.17 -21.46 -5.69
CA GLY A 47 -20.75 -21.84 -7.04
C GLY A 47 -21.85 -21.63 -8.08
N GLY A 48 -21.49 -21.56 -9.36
CA GLY A 48 -22.41 -21.30 -10.45
C GLY A 48 -22.39 -19.85 -10.96
N LYS A 49 -23.30 -19.54 -11.90
CA LYS A 49 -23.34 -18.24 -12.62
C LYS A 49 -24.12 -17.14 -11.85
N GLY A 50 -24.46 -17.35 -10.59
CA GLY A 50 -25.22 -16.41 -9.77
C GLY A 50 -24.36 -15.21 -9.33
N ASN A 51 -25.02 -14.08 -9.00
CA ASN A 51 -24.31 -12.92 -8.46
C ASN A 51 -23.89 -13.14 -7.00
N GLY A 52 -22.81 -12.48 -6.61
CA GLY A 52 -22.44 -12.35 -5.20
C GLY A 52 -23.31 -11.35 -4.45
N TYR A 53 -23.70 -11.69 -3.25
CA TYR A 53 -24.53 -10.86 -2.36
C TYR A 53 -23.88 -10.84 -0.97
N PRO A 54 -22.88 -9.96 -0.72
CA PRO A 54 -22.38 -9.75 0.63
C PRO A 54 -23.46 -9.10 1.50
N GLU A 55 -23.44 -9.31 2.80
CA GLU A 55 -24.47 -8.77 3.69
C GLU A 55 -24.49 -7.23 3.65
N PHE A 56 -23.31 -6.60 3.71
CA PHE A 56 -23.21 -5.15 3.62
C PHE A 56 -22.05 -4.72 2.72
N ILE A 57 -22.29 -3.58 2.06
CA ILE A 57 -21.30 -2.90 1.22
C ILE A 57 -21.32 -1.42 1.62
N LEU A 58 -20.15 -0.89 2.02
CA LEU A 58 -19.98 0.52 2.34
C LEU A 58 -19.06 1.15 1.31
N SER A 59 -19.49 2.26 0.74
CA SER A 59 -18.66 3.06 -0.17
C SER A 59 -18.55 4.50 0.31
N PHE A 60 -17.49 5.15 -0.08
CA PHE A 60 -17.12 6.48 0.37
C PHE A 60 -17.25 7.49 -0.78
N PRO A 61 -18.28 8.36 -0.81
CA PRO A 61 -18.45 9.33 -1.89
C PRO A 61 -17.25 10.26 -2.08
N THR A 62 -16.53 10.55 -1.00
CA THR A 62 -15.31 11.38 -1.00
C THR A 62 -14.08 10.65 -1.53
N ASN A 63 -14.10 9.30 -1.57
CA ASN A 63 -13.01 8.49 -2.10
C ASN A 63 -13.57 7.21 -2.75
N SER A 64 -13.87 7.30 -4.03
CA SER A 64 -14.50 6.22 -4.80
C SER A 64 -13.62 4.99 -5.02
N SER A 65 -12.35 5.02 -4.63
CA SER A 65 -11.43 3.88 -4.71
C SER A 65 -11.48 2.96 -3.48
N TYR A 66 -12.20 3.33 -2.43
CA TYR A 66 -12.32 2.58 -1.18
C TYR A 66 -13.70 1.94 -1.04
N ILE A 67 -13.70 0.69 -0.60
CA ILE A 67 -14.92 -0.06 -0.31
C ILE A 67 -14.72 -0.96 0.91
N ILE A 68 -15.75 -1.07 1.74
CA ILE A 68 -15.80 -2.06 2.82
C ILE A 68 -16.87 -3.08 2.45
N VAL A 69 -16.55 -4.36 2.58
CA VAL A 69 -17.49 -5.47 2.41
C VAL A 69 -17.57 -6.25 3.71
N ILE A 70 -18.78 -6.64 4.10
CA ILE A 70 -19.03 -7.32 5.38
C ILE A 70 -19.83 -8.60 5.13
N GLU A 71 -19.43 -9.66 5.81
CA GLU A 71 -20.14 -10.94 5.85
C GLU A 71 -20.43 -11.32 7.29
N CYS A 72 -21.65 -11.79 7.53
CA CYS A 72 -22.15 -12.16 8.85
C CYS A 72 -22.45 -13.66 8.94
N LYS A 73 -22.23 -14.27 10.13
CA LYS A 73 -22.69 -15.60 10.48
C LYS A 73 -23.24 -15.63 11.90
N ALA A 74 -24.30 -16.40 12.10
CA ALA A 74 -24.98 -16.46 13.40
C ALA A 74 -24.10 -17.07 14.51
N LYS A 75 -23.25 -18.04 14.18
CA LYS A 75 -22.46 -18.78 15.17
C LYS A 75 -20.99 -18.42 15.11
N VAL A 76 -20.37 -18.22 16.26
CA VAL A 76 -18.93 -18.02 16.38
C VAL A 76 -18.13 -19.20 15.79
N SER A 77 -18.66 -20.43 15.86
CA SER A 77 -18.05 -21.63 15.24
C SER A 77 -18.05 -21.60 13.70
N GLU A 78 -18.83 -20.71 13.10
CA GLU A 78 -18.91 -20.50 11.65
C GLU A 78 -18.14 -19.22 11.23
N HIS A 79 -17.15 -18.79 12.04
CA HIS A 79 -16.36 -17.60 11.75
C HIS A 79 -15.36 -17.83 10.64
N GLU A 80 -14.56 -18.88 10.72
CA GLU A 80 -13.45 -19.15 9.82
C GLU A 80 -13.20 -20.64 9.66
N SER A 81 -12.98 -21.11 8.42
CA SER A 81 -12.54 -22.48 8.16
C SER A 81 -11.01 -22.60 8.25
N LYS A 82 -10.50 -23.84 8.31
CA LYS A 82 -9.05 -24.07 8.37
C LYS A 82 -8.30 -23.61 7.12
N THR A 83 -8.94 -23.67 5.98
CA THR A 83 -8.34 -23.45 4.64
C THR A 83 -8.83 -22.17 3.97
N ARG A 84 -9.81 -21.48 4.57
CA ARG A 84 -10.46 -20.25 4.03
C ARG A 84 -11.06 -20.46 2.63
N ASP A 85 -11.61 -21.64 2.36
CA ASP A 85 -12.15 -22.03 1.05
C ASP A 85 -13.64 -22.40 1.04
N ASN A 86 -14.34 -22.24 2.16
CA ASN A 86 -15.76 -22.56 2.29
C ASN A 86 -16.61 -21.31 2.54
N ALA A 87 -16.71 -20.48 1.49
CA ALA A 87 -17.40 -19.19 1.50
C ALA A 87 -18.88 -19.25 1.89
N VAL A 88 -19.55 -20.39 1.70
CA VAL A 88 -20.98 -20.56 2.06
C VAL A 88 -21.16 -20.60 3.57
N LYS A 89 -20.29 -21.34 4.26
CA LYS A 89 -20.49 -21.68 5.67
C LYS A 89 -19.81 -20.69 6.61
N TYR A 90 -18.69 -20.10 6.24
CA TYR A 90 -17.85 -19.32 7.15
C TYR A 90 -17.81 -17.83 6.75
N ALA A 91 -17.85 -16.95 7.75
CA ALA A 91 -17.84 -15.52 7.55
C ALA A 91 -16.56 -15.00 6.89
N VAL A 92 -15.38 -15.44 7.38
CA VAL A 92 -14.07 -15.05 6.81
C VAL A 92 -13.95 -15.52 5.37
N ASP A 93 -14.28 -16.77 5.10
CA ASP A 93 -14.18 -17.34 3.76
C ASP A 93 -15.10 -16.62 2.77
N GLY A 94 -16.32 -16.29 3.22
CA GLY A 94 -17.31 -15.56 2.43
C GLY A 94 -16.88 -14.13 2.11
N VAL A 95 -16.40 -13.39 3.10
CA VAL A 95 -15.98 -12.02 2.88
C VAL A 95 -14.73 -11.92 2.02
N LEU A 96 -13.76 -12.83 2.19
CA LEU A 96 -12.56 -12.89 1.37
C LEU A 96 -12.87 -13.24 -0.09
N HIS A 97 -13.86 -14.12 -0.33
CA HIS A 97 -14.33 -14.42 -1.68
C HIS A 97 -14.82 -13.15 -2.39
N TYR A 98 -15.66 -12.33 -1.75
CA TYR A 98 -16.13 -11.08 -2.32
C TYR A 98 -15.04 -10.01 -2.42
N ALA A 99 -14.18 -9.91 -1.40
CA ALA A 99 -13.09 -8.95 -1.40
C ALA A 99 -12.11 -9.17 -2.56
N LYS A 100 -11.84 -10.43 -2.90
CA LYS A 100 -11.01 -10.80 -4.05
C LYS A 100 -11.58 -10.26 -5.36
N ALA A 101 -12.88 -10.42 -5.59
CA ALA A 101 -13.52 -9.90 -6.79
C ALA A 101 -13.51 -8.37 -6.83
N LEU A 102 -13.83 -7.72 -5.70
CA LEU A 102 -13.87 -6.25 -5.59
C LEU A 102 -12.47 -5.63 -5.69
N SER A 103 -11.43 -6.33 -5.25
CA SER A 103 -10.05 -5.84 -5.28
C SER A 103 -9.49 -5.63 -6.71
N GLN A 104 -10.15 -6.11 -7.74
CA GLN A 104 -9.77 -5.82 -9.12
C GLN A 104 -9.79 -4.30 -9.40
N ASP A 105 -10.72 -3.54 -8.76
CA ASP A 105 -10.85 -2.10 -9.01
C ASP A 105 -10.89 -1.23 -7.74
N TYR A 106 -10.95 -1.83 -6.55
CA TYR A 106 -11.04 -1.13 -5.28
C TYR A 106 -9.96 -1.55 -4.30
N ASN A 107 -9.58 -0.65 -3.40
CA ASN A 107 -8.96 -1.02 -2.15
C ASN A 107 -10.07 -1.47 -1.20
N VAL A 108 -9.98 -2.69 -0.70
CA VAL A 108 -11.08 -3.34 0.01
C VAL A 108 -10.69 -3.61 1.46
N ILE A 109 -11.49 -3.15 2.42
CA ILE A 109 -11.50 -3.72 3.76
C ILE A 109 -12.61 -4.77 3.82
N ALA A 110 -12.23 -6.00 4.13
CA ALA A 110 -13.15 -7.11 4.31
C ALA A 110 -13.33 -7.38 5.80
N ILE A 111 -14.59 -7.41 6.26
CA ILE A 111 -14.94 -7.60 7.67
C ILE A 111 -15.80 -8.86 7.80
N ALA A 112 -15.33 -9.81 8.58
CA ALA A 112 -16.10 -10.98 8.98
C ALA A 112 -16.62 -10.80 10.39
N ALA A 113 -17.95 -10.99 10.57
CA ALA A 113 -18.61 -10.91 11.87
C ALA A 113 -19.38 -12.20 12.17
N SER A 114 -19.25 -12.74 13.37
CA SER A 114 -20.02 -13.92 13.79
C SER A 114 -20.32 -13.92 15.28
N GLY A 115 -21.50 -14.37 15.64
CA GLY A 115 -22.04 -14.36 17.01
C GLY A 115 -23.31 -13.52 17.11
N GLN A 116 -24.10 -13.77 18.15
CA GLN A 116 -25.42 -13.14 18.35
C GLN A 116 -25.48 -12.28 19.61
N ASP A 117 -24.37 -12.11 20.30
CA ASP A 117 -24.21 -11.26 21.48
C ASP A 117 -23.06 -10.28 21.23
N GLU A 118 -23.25 -9.02 21.62
CA GLU A 118 -22.27 -7.95 21.40
C GLU A 118 -20.94 -8.25 22.10
N ASN A 119 -20.97 -8.91 23.27
CA ASN A 119 -19.78 -9.26 24.03
C ASN A 119 -19.05 -10.51 23.49
N GLU A 120 -19.75 -11.36 22.74
CA GLU A 120 -19.21 -12.57 22.12
C GLU A 120 -18.99 -12.43 20.61
N LEU A 121 -19.26 -11.24 20.06
CA LEU A 121 -19.11 -11.00 18.64
C LEU A 121 -17.66 -11.15 18.22
N LYS A 122 -17.39 -12.15 17.38
CA LYS A 122 -16.07 -12.38 16.81
C LYS A 122 -15.93 -11.59 15.50
N ILE A 123 -14.89 -10.78 15.43
CA ILE A 123 -14.60 -9.93 14.28
C ILE A 123 -13.21 -10.25 13.75
N SER A 124 -13.07 -10.29 12.43
CA SER A 124 -11.79 -10.31 11.73
C SER A 124 -11.80 -9.31 10.59
N HIS A 125 -10.66 -8.65 10.38
CA HIS A 125 -10.47 -7.64 9.37
C HIS A 125 -9.34 -8.00 8.44
N PHE A 126 -9.54 -7.74 7.14
CA PHE A 126 -8.55 -7.97 6.11
C PHE A 126 -8.51 -6.75 5.19
N TYR A 127 -7.32 -6.39 4.75
CA TYR A 127 -7.14 -5.38 3.71
C TYR A 127 -6.66 -6.03 2.42
N TRP A 128 -7.36 -5.77 1.32
CA TRP A 128 -6.96 -6.19 0.00
C TRP A 128 -6.71 -4.97 -0.87
N LYS A 129 -5.44 -4.69 -1.13
CA LYS A 129 -5.05 -3.59 -2.01
C LYS A 129 -5.55 -3.86 -3.43
N LYS A 130 -5.98 -2.81 -4.13
CA LYS A 130 -6.40 -2.89 -5.54
C LYS A 130 -5.35 -3.63 -6.37
N ARG A 131 -5.81 -4.64 -7.13
CA ARG A 131 -5.01 -5.52 -8.00
C ARG A 131 -3.92 -6.34 -7.30
N ALA A 132 -3.86 -6.37 -5.99
CA ALA A 132 -2.91 -7.22 -5.28
C ALA A 132 -3.32 -8.70 -5.36
N VAL A 133 -2.32 -9.58 -5.40
CA VAL A 133 -2.53 -11.04 -5.41
C VAL A 133 -2.93 -11.56 -4.04
N LYS A 134 -2.49 -10.90 -2.96
CA LYS A 134 -2.71 -11.31 -1.57
C LYS A 134 -3.33 -10.18 -0.75
N TYR A 135 -4.07 -10.55 0.27
CA TYR A 135 -4.57 -9.63 1.30
C TYR A 135 -3.62 -9.60 2.51
N THR A 136 -3.77 -8.57 3.34
CA THR A 136 -3.14 -8.43 4.65
C THR A 136 -4.20 -8.62 5.73
N GLU A 137 -3.92 -9.41 6.76
CA GLU A 137 -4.78 -9.54 7.93
C GLU A 137 -4.51 -8.38 8.89
N LEU A 138 -5.57 -7.72 9.34
CA LEU A 138 -5.49 -6.61 10.30
C LEU A 138 -5.69 -7.12 11.73
N GLY A 139 -5.02 -6.49 12.69
CA GLY A 139 -4.98 -6.97 14.08
C GLY A 139 -6.24 -6.72 14.90
N ASP A 140 -7.13 -5.84 14.44
CA ASP A 140 -8.32 -5.44 15.20
C ASP A 140 -9.34 -6.58 15.35
N LYS A 141 -9.83 -6.76 16.57
CA LYS A 141 -10.78 -7.83 16.94
C LYS A 141 -12.18 -7.29 17.26
N LYS A 142 -12.42 -6.00 17.07
CA LYS A 142 -13.71 -5.33 17.28
C LYS A 142 -14.07 -4.49 16.07
N LEU A 143 -15.35 -4.23 15.85
CA LEU A 143 -15.77 -3.26 14.85
C LEU A 143 -15.19 -1.89 15.18
N LEU A 144 -14.62 -1.25 14.19
CA LEU A 144 -14.02 0.08 14.30
C LEU A 144 -15.06 1.17 13.93
N SER A 145 -14.78 2.41 14.30
CA SER A 145 -15.55 3.54 13.82
C SER A 145 -15.31 3.80 12.32
N ILE A 146 -16.17 4.57 11.66
CA ILE A 146 -16.00 4.94 10.25
C ILE A 146 -14.69 5.72 10.07
N ASP A 147 -14.34 6.61 11.02
CA ASP A 147 -13.07 7.35 11.03
C ASP A 147 -11.88 6.41 11.08
N ASP A 148 -11.92 5.41 11.97
CA ASP A 148 -10.83 4.46 12.11
C ASP A 148 -10.68 3.63 10.83
N TYR A 149 -11.77 3.21 10.16
CA TYR A 149 -11.67 2.53 8.88
C TYR A 149 -11.10 3.45 7.79
N MET A 150 -11.46 4.73 7.78
CA MET A 150 -10.83 5.70 6.88
C MET A 150 -9.34 5.85 7.19
N GLN A 151 -8.98 5.84 8.48
CA GLN A 151 -7.58 5.86 8.91
C GLN A 151 -6.86 4.56 8.51
N VAL A 152 -7.50 3.38 8.63
CA VAL A 152 -6.93 2.11 8.15
C VAL A 152 -6.69 2.16 6.64
N PHE A 153 -7.61 2.68 5.83
CA PHE A 153 -7.36 2.90 4.41
C PHE A 153 -6.19 3.86 4.19
N ALA A 154 -6.17 4.95 4.95
CA ALA A 154 -5.08 5.90 4.93
C ALA A 154 -3.78 5.23 5.40
N ASP A 155 -3.75 4.43 6.46
CA ASP A 155 -2.58 3.75 7.01
C ASP A 155 -2.11 2.59 6.13
N GLN A 156 -2.98 1.91 5.45
CA GLN A 156 -2.60 0.91 4.42
C GLN A 156 -2.15 1.60 3.13
N PHE A 157 -2.62 2.80 2.87
CA PHE A 157 -1.99 3.74 1.97
C PHE A 157 -0.70 4.30 2.62
N PHE A 158 -0.67 4.47 3.94
CA PHE A 158 0.36 4.92 4.85
C PHE A 158 1.27 3.82 5.42
N ILE A 159 1.07 2.56 5.22
CA ILE A 159 2.17 1.57 5.29
C ILE A 159 3.13 1.83 4.12
N SER A 160 2.63 2.25 2.98
CA SER A 160 3.42 3.04 2.07
C SER A 160 3.86 4.39 2.69
N ASP A 161 3.18 5.01 3.64
CA ASP A 161 3.41 6.33 4.21
C ASP A 161 4.23 6.30 5.50
N PHE A 162 4.30 5.21 6.24
CA PHE A 162 5.38 5.00 7.23
C PHE A 162 6.71 4.91 6.49
N TYR A 163 6.77 4.17 5.39
CA TYR A 163 7.88 4.24 4.43
C TYR A 163 7.98 5.65 3.81
N THR A 164 6.91 6.33 3.48
CA THR A 164 6.91 7.69 2.92
C THR A 164 7.31 8.73 3.96
N ARG A 165 6.93 8.62 5.24
CA ARG A 165 7.41 9.49 6.32
C ARG A 165 8.87 9.22 6.64
N ASP A 166 9.28 7.96 6.69
CA ASP A 166 10.68 7.60 6.85
C ASP A 166 11.49 8.09 5.65
N ILE A 167 11.02 7.87 4.43
CA ILE A 167 11.63 8.38 3.20
C ILE A 167 11.63 9.91 3.19
N ALA A 168 10.54 10.60 3.57
CA ALA A 168 10.49 12.05 3.64
C ALA A 168 11.45 12.61 4.69
N TYR A 169 11.56 11.98 5.85
CA TYR A 169 12.53 12.34 6.89
C TYR A 169 13.97 12.13 6.40
N LYS A 170 14.24 10.98 5.77
CA LYS A 170 15.54 10.68 5.17
C LYS A 170 15.87 11.65 4.03
N ALA A 171 14.90 11.98 3.18
CA ALA A 171 15.07 12.95 2.11
C ALA A 171 15.37 14.35 2.65
N GLN A 172 14.69 14.77 3.71
CA GLN A 172 14.95 16.05 4.37
C GLN A 172 16.35 16.10 4.98
N TYR A 173 16.77 15.03 5.66
CA TYR A 173 18.12 14.91 6.20
C TYR A 173 19.17 14.99 5.07
N LEU A 174 18.99 14.20 4.01
CA LEU A 174 19.90 14.22 2.86
C LEU A 174 19.94 15.57 2.16
N ASN A 175 18.81 16.29 2.07
CA ASN A 175 18.81 17.64 1.49
C ASN A 175 19.72 18.60 2.28
N VAL A 176 19.77 18.47 3.61
CA VAL A 176 20.69 19.25 4.46
C VAL A 176 22.14 18.81 4.22
N GLU A 177 22.40 17.50 4.17
CA GLU A 177 23.76 16.97 3.91
C GLU A 177 24.24 17.35 2.50
N PHE A 178 23.40 17.25 1.48
CA PHE A 178 23.74 17.69 0.11
C PHE A 178 24.16 19.17 0.05
N ASN A 179 23.56 20.03 0.88
CA ASN A 179 24.00 21.41 1.00
C ASN A 179 25.44 21.54 1.55
N ASN A 180 25.84 20.64 2.46
CA ASN A 180 27.20 20.60 2.98
C ASN A 180 28.24 20.27 1.89
N TYR A 181 27.84 19.50 0.86
CA TYR A 181 28.68 19.13 -0.28
C TYR A 181 28.48 20.02 -1.53
N THR A 182 27.81 21.15 -1.39
CA THR A 182 27.60 22.13 -2.48
C THR A 182 26.77 21.58 -3.65
N ILE A 183 25.95 20.54 -3.43
CA ILE A 183 25.04 20.05 -4.45
C ILE A 183 23.95 21.10 -4.70
N PRO A 184 23.73 21.55 -5.94
CA PRO A 184 22.72 22.54 -6.25
C PRO A 184 21.31 22.13 -5.81
N GLU A 185 20.54 23.06 -5.25
CA GLU A 185 19.22 22.76 -4.68
C GLU A 185 18.29 22.08 -5.67
N TYR A 186 18.24 22.55 -6.91
CA TYR A 186 17.40 22.00 -7.97
C TYR A 186 17.78 20.56 -8.38
N LYS A 187 18.97 20.06 -8.02
CA LYS A 187 19.42 18.69 -8.28
C LYS A 187 19.22 17.73 -7.12
N ARG A 188 18.99 18.24 -5.91
CA ARG A 188 18.91 17.38 -4.70
C ARG A 188 17.73 16.43 -4.76
N CYS A 189 16.56 16.90 -5.17
CA CYS A 189 15.39 16.03 -5.32
C CYS A 189 15.62 14.95 -6.37
N THR A 190 16.18 15.30 -7.52
CA THR A 190 16.50 14.35 -8.58
C THR A 190 17.51 13.31 -8.10
N MET A 191 18.50 13.71 -7.31
CA MET A 191 19.51 12.81 -6.74
C MET A 191 18.91 11.82 -5.73
N ILE A 192 18.05 12.28 -4.83
CA ILE A 192 17.33 11.40 -3.89
C ILE A 192 16.44 10.43 -4.66
N SER A 193 15.70 10.92 -5.64
CA SER A 193 14.83 10.08 -6.49
C SER A 193 15.63 9.03 -7.26
N ALA A 194 16.79 9.38 -7.80
CA ALA A 194 17.67 8.45 -8.49
C ALA A 194 18.15 7.33 -7.56
N MET A 195 18.59 7.65 -6.35
CA MET A 195 19.04 6.67 -5.36
C MET A 195 17.90 5.75 -4.91
N LEU A 196 16.71 6.29 -4.66
CA LEU A 196 15.53 5.51 -4.28
C LEU A 196 15.08 4.57 -5.39
N LEU A 197 15.06 5.04 -6.65
CA LEU A 197 14.71 4.21 -7.80
C LEU A 197 15.73 3.09 -8.02
N ALA A 198 17.03 3.40 -7.92
CA ALA A 198 18.08 2.37 -8.04
C ALA A 198 17.96 1.31 -6.93
N LEU A 199 17.56 1.69 -5.73
CA LEU A 199 17.32 0.78 -4.61
C LEU A 199 16.10 -0.13 -4.78
N ILE A 200 15.28 0.03 -5.81
CA ILE A 200 14.23 -0.94 -6.18
C ILE A 200 14.85 -2.16 -6.87
N ASP A 201 15.98 -2.00 -7.57
CA ASP A 201 16.69 -3.09 -8.24
C ASP A 201 17.47 -3.91 -7.21
N GLU A 202 17.14 -5.21 -7.08
CA GLU A 202 17.77 -6.12 -6.12
C GLU A 202 19.26 -6.36 -6.40
N ASN A 203 19.72 -6.26 -7.66
CA ASN A 203 21.12 -6.46 -8.00
C ASN A 203 21.92 -5.24 -7.53
N PHE A 204 21.40 -4.04 -7.78
CA PHE A 204 22.02 -2.82 -7.28
C PHE A 204 22.13 -2.83 -5.75
N GLN A 205 21.09 -3.25 -5.02
CA GLN A 205 21.12 -3.37 -3.55
C GLN A 205 22.28 -4.25 -3.05
N LYS A 206 22.58 -5.33 -3.77
CA LYS A 206 23.63 -6.30 -3.39
C LYS A 206 25.03 -5.84 -3.77
N GLU A 207 25.16 -5.03 -4.80
CA GLU A 207 26.44 -4.75 -5.46
C GLU A 207 27.02 -3.36 -5.16
N TYR A 208 26.19 -2.34 -4.83
CA TYR A 208 26.65 -0.95 -4.73
C TYR A 208 27.79 -0.76 -3.70
N GLU A 209 27.82 -1.55 -2.62
CA GLU A 209 28.88 -1.48 -1.61
C GLU A 209 30.23 -2.00 -2.12
N SER A 210 30.25 -2.92 -3.09
CA SER A 210 31.44 -3.50 -3.67
C SER A 210 32.09 -2.64 -4.76
N ILE A 211 31.41 -1.64 -5.27
CA ILE A 211 31.91 -0.77 -6.34
C ILE A 211 33.06 0.10 -5.81
N GLU A 212 34.18 0.10 -6.52
CA GLU A 212 35.40 0.77 -6.06
C GLU A 212 35.66 2.15 -6.69
N LYS A 213 34.83 2.60 -7.64
CA LYS A 213 35.00 3.89 -8.33
C LYS A 213 33.68 4.67 -8.39
N THR A 214 33.74 5.95 -8.12
CA THR A 214 32.60 6.86 -8.12
C THR A 214 31.87 6.87 -9.47
N VAL A 215 32.60 6.91 -10.58
CA VAL A 215 32.02 6.88 -11.94
C VAL A 215 31.26 5.58 -12.18
N LEU A 216 31.80 4.43 -11.74
CA LEU A 216 31.14 3.13 -11.87
C LEU A 216 29.89 3.05 -11.01
N LEU A 217 29.90 3.63 -9.81
CA LEU A 217 28.71 3.72 -8.96
C LEU A 217 27.59 4.53 -9.62
N GLY A 218 27.94 5.66 -10.24
CA GLY A 218 26.97 6.46 -11.00
C GLY A 218 26.38 5.70 -12.19
N GLN A 219 27.21 4.97 -12.95
CA GLN A 219 26.77 4.14 -14.08
C GLN A 219 25.87 2.98 -13.62
N SER A 220 26.23 2.31 -12.52
CA SER A 220 25.43 1.23 -11.94
C SER A 220 24.07 1.75 -11.46
N LEU A 221 24.03 2.92 -10.82
CA LEU A 221 22.82 3.58 -10.41
C LEU A 221 21.88 3.87 -11.60
N LEU A 222 22.42 4.42 -12.70
CA LEU A 222 21.63 4.69 -13.90
C LEU A 222 21.13 3.41 -14.58
N SER A 223 21.96 2.36 -14.61
CA SER A 223 21.57 1.03 -15.14
C SER A 223 20.43 0.42 -14.33
N ALA A 224 20.49 0.48 -13.01
CA ALA A 224 19.43 0.01 -12.13
C ALA A 224 18.10 0.76 -12.34
N ILE A 225 18.16 2.10 -12.46
CA ILE A 225 16.97 2.91 -12.78
C ILE A 225 16.36 2.48 -14.12
N THR A 226 17.19 2.26 -15.12
CA THR A 226 16.74 1.84 -16.45
C THR A 226 16.06 0.46 -16.39
N SER A 227 16.65 -0.49 -15.65
CA SER A 227 16.09 -1.83 -15.41
C SER A 227 14.71 -1.75 -14.74
N VAL A 228 14.56 -0.93 -13.71
CA VAL A 228 13.27 -0.72 -13.03
C VAL A 228 12.24 -0.15 -14.00
N PHE A 229 12.58 0.83 -14.82
CA PHE A 229 11.66 1.38 -15.82
C PHE A 229 11.33 0.40 -16.96
N ASP A 230 12.19 -0.57 -17.25
CA ASP A 230 11.93 -1.60 -18.27
C ASP A 230 11.02 -2.70 -17.76
N SER A 231 11.02 -2.97 -16.46
CA SER A 231 10.17 -3.99 -15.83
C SER A 231 8.72 -3.55 -15.60
N GLU A 232 8.45 -2.23 -15.58
CA GLU A 232 7.14 -1.64 -15.26
C GLU A 232 6.52 -1.01 -16.53
N GLU A 233 5.84 -1.82 -17.34
CA GLU A 233 5.22 -1.38 -18.63
C GLU A 233 4.24 -0.21 -18.48
N ASP A 234 3.56 -0.09 -17.34
CA ASP A 234 2.51 0.94 -17.11
C ASP A 234 3.04 2.28 -16.55
N MET A 235 4.29 2.37 -16.11
CA MET A 235 4.77 3.53 -15.35
C MET A 235 5.25 4.71 -16.20
N VAL A 236 5.49 4.58 -17.50
CA VAL A 236 6.38 5.59 -18.10
C VAL A 236 5.94 6.18 -19.44
N ARG A 237 4.98 7.09 -19.38
CA ARG A 237 4.75 8.01 -20.53
C ARG A 237 5.97 8.90 -20.88
N ASN A 238 6.92 9.08 -19.96
CA ASN A 238 8.08 9.97 -20.11
C ASN A 238 9.42 9.33 -19.72
N LYS A 239 9.55 7.99 -19.83
CA LYS A 239 10.77 7.24 -19.48
C LYS A 239 12.06 7.89 -20.01
N THR A 240 12.11 8.19 -21.32
CA THR A 240 13.29 8.77 -21.96
C THR A 240 13.66 10.14 -21.35
N VAL A 241 12.66 10.94 -20.98
CA VAL A 241 12.90 12.27 -20.38
C VAL A 241 13.48 12.10 -18.97
N LEU A 242 12.90 11.20 -18.16
CA LEU A 242 13.37 10.94 -16.80
C LEU A 242 14.78 10.35 -16.79
N ILE A 243 15.08 9.41 -17.67
CA ILE A 243 16.45 8.85 -17.81
C ILE A 243 17.45 9.97 -18.15
N ARG A 244 17.13 10.86 -19.08
CA ARG A 244 17.99 12.01 -19.42
C ARG A 244 18.22 12.94 -18.21
N GLU A 245 17.19 13.18 -17.41
CA GLU A 245 17.36 13.99 -16.19
C GLU A 245 18.34 13.29 -15.22
N PHE A 246 18.25 11.99 -15.05
CA PHE A 246 19.18 11.23 -14.22
C PHE A 246 20.58 11.18 -14.83
N GLU A 247 20.73 11.05 -16.15
CA GLU A 247 22.01 11.15 -16.85
C GLU A 247 22.73 12.46 -16.55
N THR A 248 21.99 13.57 -16.45
CA THR A 248 22.61 14.87 -16.14
C THR A 248 23.25 14.94 -14.75
N LEU A 249 22.80 14.08 -13.80
CA LEU A 249 23.43 14.00 -12.48
C LEU A 249 24.83 13.43 -12.52
N LEU A 250 25.11 12.52 -13.46
CA LEU A 250 26.44 11.89 -13.59
C LEU A 250 27.55 12.89 -13.96
N ASN A 251 27.19 14.08 -14.40
CA ASN A 251 28.14 15.18 -14.67
C ASN A 251 28.45 16.03 -13.43
N GLU A 252 27.77 15.80 -12.31
CA GLU A 252 28.01 16.56 -11.09
C GLU A 252 29.34 16.15 -10.44
N PRO A 253 30.01 17.09 -9.76
CA PRO A 253 31.31 16.85 -9.11
C PRO A 253 31.32 15.61 -8.20
N ILE A 254 30.21 15.32 -7.53
CA ILE A 254 30.07 14.17 -6.64
C ILE A 254 30.15 12.82 -7.38
N PHE A 255 29.96 12.79 -8.70
CA PHE A 255 30.11 11.56 -9.52
C PHE A 255 31.37 11.57 -10.37
N THR A 256 32.04 12.73 -10.54
CA THR A 256 33.15 12.88 -11.47
C THR A 256 34.50 13.15 -10.78
N GLN A 257 34.49 13.59 -9.52
CA GLN A 257 35.71 13.88 -8.76
C GLN A 257 35.97 12.81 -7.72
N GLU A 258 37.24 12.58 -7.38
CA GLU A 258 37.65 11.64 -6.33
C GLU A 258 37.35 12.17 -4.92
N THR A 259 37.42 13.48 -4.74
CA THR A 259 37.14 14.15 -3.46
C THR A 259 36.18 15.31 -3.63
N ILE A 260 35.39 15.58 -2.60
CA ILE A 260 34.44 16.68 -2.54
C ILE A 260 34.56 17.42 -1.21
N LYS A 261 34.48 18.75 -1.26
CA LYS A 261 34.58 19.59 -0.07
C LYS A 261 33.32 19.54 0.77
N ASN A 262 33.46 19.20 2.02
CA ASN A 262 32.40 19.34 3.02
C ASN A 262 32.51 20.71 3.72
N LYS A 263 31.56 21.61 3.46
CA LYS A 263 31.54 22.96 4.01
C LYS A 263 31.47 23.00 5.54
N LYS A 264 30.69 22.09 6.13
CA LYS A 264 30.47 22.02 7.58
C LYS A 264 31.72 21.53 8.29
N LYS A 265 32.33 20.46 7.78
CA LYS A 265 33.56 19.87 8.35
C LYS A 265 34.83 20.62 7.90
N LYS A 266 34.76 21.51 6.91
CA LYS A 266 35.89 22.29 6.34
C LYS A 266 37.04 21.41 5.82
N LYS A 267 36.73 20.20 5.33
CA LYS A 267 37.70 19.24 4.79
C LYS A 267 37.18 18.61 3.48
N ASP A 268 38.09 18.07 2.70
CA ASP A 268 37.74 17.23 1.57
C ASP A 268 37.47 15.80 2.04
N GLU A 269 36.46 15.17 1.47
CA GLU A 269 36.03 13.79 1.76
C GLU A 269 35.99 13.00 0.45
N ASP A 270 36.24 11.69 0.53
CA ASP A 270 36.15 10.78 -0.60
C ASP A 270 34.71 10.72 -1.14
N THR A 271 34.53 11.00 -2.41
CA THR A 271 33.20 11.10 -3.03
C THR A 271 32.48 9.74 -3.09
N LEU A 272 33.24 8.66 -3.33
CA LEU A 272 32.69 7.31 -3.35
C LEU A 272 32.13 6.92 -1.97
N PHE A 273 32.89 7.20 -0.92
CA PHE A 273 32.46 6.97 0.46
C PHE A 273 31.19 7.75 0.78
N VAL A 274 31.16 9.06 0.45
CA VAL A 274 30.01 9.94 0.68
C VAL A 274 28.75 9.45 -0.04
N LEU A 275 28.88 9.05 -1.32
CA LEU A 275 27.74 8.52 -2.09
C LEU A 275 27.23 7.21 -1.51
N LYS A 276 28.13 6.29 -1.13
CA LYS A 276 27.72 5.05 -0.48
C LYS A 276 27.02 5.29 0.85
N GLU A 277 27.47 6.23 1.65
CA GLU A 277 26.79 6.62 2.89
C GLU A 277 25.37 7.11 2.62
N PHE A 278 25.15 7.94 1.59
CA PHE A 278 23.82 8.41 1.23
C PHE A 278 22.89 7.28 0.76
N ILE A 279 23.38 6.39 -0.10
CA ILE A 279 22.64 5.23 -0.57
C ILE A 279 22.31 4.29 0.61
N THR A 280 23.29 3.98 1.45
CA THR A 280 23.11 3.15 2.65
C THR A 280 22.11 3.75 3.63
N TYR A 281 22.10 5.07 3.78
CA TYR A 281 21.14 5.77 4.63
C TYR A 281 19.68 5.65 4.13
N LEU A 282 19.49 5.65 2.80
CA LEU A 282 18.18 5.43 2.19
C LEU A 282 17.77 3.95 2.21
N HIS A 283 18.74 3.03 2.13
CA HIS A 283 18.51 1.58 2.08
C HIS A 283 18.10 0.99 3.44
N LYS A 284 18.57 1.55 4.56
CA LYS A 284 18.20 1.15 5.94
C LYS A 284 16.80 1.57 6.33
#